data_2f486167fb88d562d5def4fc54d1af1c
#
_entry.id   2f486167fb88d562d5def4fc54d1af1c
#
_cell.length_a   1.000
_cell.length_b   1.000
_cell.length_c   1.000
_cell.angle_alpha   90.00
_cell.angle_beta   90.00
_cell.angle_gamma   90.00
#
_symmetry.space_group_name_H-M   'P 1'
#
loop_
_entity.id
_entity.type
_entity.pdbx_description
1 polymer ?
#
loop_
_entity_poly.entity_id
_entity_poly.type
_entity_poly.pdbx_seq_one_letter_code
_entity_poly.pdbx_strand_id
1 'polypeptide(L)'
;MKKFLLLLTCFVSFGVLAQKAAPSPAAVATQKVGNTEVMIKYAQPSVKGRLVFGTKEAKALVPYGEVWRTGANEATTIEVSNDITVQGKTLPKGIYSLFSIPGETEWTIIFNKEAKMWGAYTYKEANDVLRVKARVSEHAHTEQFTIGITAAGQVTLDWDKSSVSFYLK
;
A
#
# COMPACT_ATOMS: atom_id res chain seq x y z
N MET A 1 -75.80 4.99 6.59
CA MET A 1 -74.72 3.95 6.62
C MET A 1 -73.43 4.59 6.10
N LYS A 2 -72.53 4.99 7.00
CA LYS A 2 -71.21 5.64 6.63
C LYS A 2 -70.14 4.56 6.50
N LYS A 3 -69.60 4.34 5.30
CA LYS A 3 -68.51 3.41 5.04
C LYS A 3 -67.22 4.10 5.38
N PHE A 4 -66.51 3.65 6.44
CA PHE A 4 -65.15 4.05 6.79
C PHE A 4 -64.16 3.25 5.93
N LEU A 5 -63.43 3.96 5.05
CA LEU A 5 -62.36 3.37 4.26
C LEU A 5 -61.07 3.48 5.04
N LEU A 6 -60.55 2.35 5.53
CA LEU A 6 -59.30 2.27 6.28
C LEU A 6 -58.13 2.22 5.25
N LEU A 7 -57.39 3.30 5.13
CA LEU A 7 -56.20 3.37 4.28
C LEU A 7 -55.00 2.77 5.06
N LEU A 8 -54.58 1.58 4.67
CA LEU A 8 -53.41 0.88 5.25
C LEU A 8 -52.14 1.40 4.53
N THR A 9 -51.41 2.33 5.15
CA THR A 9 -50.11 2.80 4.66
C THR A 9 -49.01 1.81 5.07
N CYS A 10 -48.51 1.02 4.10
CA CYS A 10 -47.30 0.19 4.27
C CYS A 10 -46.05 1.08 4.30
N PHE A 11 -45.46 1.25 5.47
CA PHE A 11 -44.11 1.81 5.60
C PHE A 11 -43.08 0.77 5.18
N VAL A 12 -42.51 0.91 3.98
CA VAL A 12 -41.34 0.13 3.56
C VAL A 12 -40.11 0.80 4.16
N SER A 13 -39.57 0.24 5.24
CA SER A 13 -38.32 0.68 5.82
C SER A 13 -37.17 0.16 4.96
N PHE A 14 -36.57 1.04 4.16
CA PHE A 14 -35.28 0.74 3.53
C PHE A 14 -34.18 0.72 4.59
N GLY A 15 -33.81 -0.46 5.02
CA GLY A 15 -32.63 -0.65 5.84
C GLY A 15 -31.37 -0.34 5.01
N VAL A 16 -30.76 0.82 5.23
CA VAL A 16 -29.42 1.11 4.71
C VAL A 16 -28.45 0.20 5.45
N LEU A 17 -28.04 -0.89 4.80
CA LEU A 17 -26.92 -1.71 5.28
C LEU A 17 -25.67 -0.84 5.20
N ALA A 18 -25.28 -0.21 6.30
CA ALA A 18 -24.00 0.47 6.44
C ALA A 18 -22.89 -0.59 6.27
N GLN A 19 -22.31 -0.64 5.08
CA GLN A 19 -21.18 -1.51 4.79
C GLN A 19 -20.01 -1.06 5.69
N LYS A 20 -19.66 -1.90 6.67
CA LYS A 20 -18.55 -1.61 7.58
C LYS A 20 -17.28 -1.42 6.75
N ALA A 21 -16.76 -0.20 6.71
CA ALA A 21 -15.54 0.10 5.96
C ALA A 21 -14.43 -0.88 6.36
N ALA A 22 -13.73 -1.42 5.37
CA ALA A 22 -12.60 -2.31 5.61
C ALA A 22 -11.59 -1.60 6.52
N PRO A 23 -10.99 -2.31 7.51
CA PRO A 23 -10.03 -1.69 8.45
C PRO A 23 -8.82 -1.03 7.76
N SER A 24 -8.54 -1.40 6.52
CA SER A 24 -7.50 -0.85 5.65
C SER A 24 -8.06 -0.71 4.25
N PRO A 25 -8.56 0.49 3.87
CA PRO A 25 -9.15 0.70 2.55
C PRO A 25 -8.13 0.49 1.43
N ALA A 26 -8.63 0.05 0.27
CA ALA A 26 -7.82 -0.06 -0.93
C ALA A 26 -7.55 1.34 -1.52
N ALA A 27 -6.35 1.53 -2.07
CA ALA A 27 -5.94 2.74 -2.76
C ALA A 27 -5.12 2.40 -4.01
N VAL A 28 -5.06 3.36 -4.92
CA VAL A 28 -4.27 3.26 -6.16
C VAL A 28 -3.51 4.56 -6.36
N ALA A 29 -2.22 4.46 -6.62
CA ALA A 29 -1.39 5.57 -7.09
C ALA A 29 -1.00 5.28 -8.55
N THR A 30 -1.23 6.25 -9.44
CA THR A 30 -0.89 6.15 -10.87
C THR A 30 -0.14 7.38 -11.33
N GLN A 31 0.86 7.18 -12.19
CA GLN A 31 1.60 8.28 -12.79
C GLN A 31 2.29 7.82 -14.07
N LYS A 32 2.36 8.69 -15.05
CA LYS A 32 3.23 8.52 -16.21
C LYS A 32 4.62 9.08 -15.88
N VAL A 33 5.64 8.21 -15.93
CA VAL A 33 7.05 8.55 -15.71
C VAL A 33 7.78 8.37 -17.03
N GLY A 34 8.17 9.47 -17.68
CA GLY A 34 8.66 9.42 -19.07
C GLY A 34 7.62 8.80 -20.01
N ASN A 35 7.94 7.67 -20.61
CA ASN A 35 7.04 6.92 -21.50
C ASN A 35 6.36 5.71 -20.81
N THR A 36 6.58 5.51 -19.50
CA THR A 36 6.09 4.36 -18.74
C THR A 36 4.91 4.76 -17.87
N GLU A 37 3.78 4.07 -18.04
CA GLU A 37 2.67 4.13 -17.08
C GLU A 37 3.05 3.28 -15.86
N VAL A 38 2.94 3.88 -14.69
CA VAL A 38 3.21 3.23 -13.40
C VAL A 38 1.92 3.22 -12.60
N MET A 39 1.52 2.03 -12.10
CA MET A 39 0.35 1.87 -11.24
C MET A 39 0.74 1.07 -10.00
N ILE A 40 0.46 1.61 -8.82
CA ILE A 40 0.65 0.92 -7.54
C ILE A 40 -0.72 0.74 -6.88
N LYS A 41 -1.10 -0.52 -6.63
CA LYS A 41 -2.32 -0.88 -5.88
C LYS A 41 -1.92 -1.36 -4.50
N TYR A 42 -2.53 -0.79 -3.48
CA TYR A 42 -2.18 -1.07 -2.09
C TYR A 42 -3.38 -0.92 -1.16
N ALA A 43 -3.23 -1.34 0.09
CA ALA A 43 -4.19 -1.05 1.15
C ALA A 43 -3.54 -0.13 2.19
N GLN A 44 -4.33 0.78 2.77
CA GLN A 44 -3.91 1.85 3.66
C GLN A 44 -4.16 1.49 5.13
N PRO A 45 -3.22 0.85 5.84
CA PRO A 45 -3.35 0.69 7.29
C PRO A 45 -3.25 2.06 7.98
N SER A 46 -3.94 2.20 9.12
CA SER A 46 -3.90 3.39 9.98
C SER A 46 -2.99 3.16 11.18
N VAL A 47 -2.39 4.23 11.70
CA VAL A 47 -1.55 4.20 12.91
C VAL A 47 -2.36 3.78 14.14
N LYS A 48 -3.50 4.43 14.39
CA LYS A 48 -4.39 4.17 15.53
C LYS A 48 -3.64 4.14 16.87
N GLY A 49 -2.72 5.09 17.07
CA GLY A 49 -1.94 5.22 18.28
C GLY A 49 -0.94 4.09 18.55
N ARG A 50 -0.63 3.23 17.56
CA ARG A 50 0.32 2.13 17.71
C ARG A 50 1.73 2.58 17.31
N LEU A 51 2.74 1.93 17.85
CA LEU A 51 4.10 2.01 17.33
C LEU A 51 4.13 1.33 15.96
N VAL A 52 4.36 2.09 14.89
CA VAL A 52 4.32 1.57 13.51
C VAL A 52 5.60 0.82 13.18
N PHE A 53 6.72 1.51 13.17
CA PHE A 53 8.04 0.94 12.88
C PHE A 53 8.89 0.90 14.14
N GLY A 54 9.67 -0.15 14.31
CA GLY A 54 10.52 -0.32 15.49
C GLY A 54 11.08 -1.72 15.59
N THR A 55 11.65 -2.04 16.75
CA THR A 55 12.14 -3.39 16.99
C THR A 55 10.99 -4.37 17.31
N LYS A 56 11.26 -5.66 17.18
CA LYS A 56 10.31 -6.72 17.51
C LYS A 56 10.01 -6.76 19.02
N GLU A 57 11.01 -6.45 19.83
CA GLU A 57 10.90 -6.38 21.30
C GLU A 57 9.99 -5.23 21.74
N ALA A 58 10.00 -4.11 21.00
CA ALA A 58 9.11 -2.97 21.20
C ALA A 58 7.67 -3.26 20.72
N LYS A 59 7.41 -4.45 20.15
CA LYS A 59 6.11 -4.86 19.58
C LYS A 59 5.60 -3.90 18.51
N ALA A 60 6.51 -3.36 17.70
CA ALA A 60 6.14 -2.55 16.55
C ALA A 60 5.25 -3.33 15.59
N LEU A 61 4.32 -2.64 14.93
CA LEU A 61 3.40 -3.24 13.97
C LEU A 61 4.13 -3.82 12.77
N VAL A 62 5.21 -3.15 12.35
CA VAL A 62 6.12 -3.56 11.28
C VAL A 62 7.55 -3.55 11.86
N PRO A 63 8.06 -4.69 12.30
CA PRO A 63 9.40 -4.78 12.90
C PRO A 63 10.52 -4.49 11.89
N TYR A 64 11.58 -3.85 12.35
CA TYR A 64 12.79 -3.69 11.56
C TYR A 64 13.41 -5.04 11.20
N GLY A 65 13.95 -5.14 9.98
CA GLY A 65 14.57 -6.35 9.45
C GLY A 65 13.62 -7.43 8.94
N GLU A 66 12.30 -7.26 9.14
CA GLU A 66 11.29 -8.22 8.69
C GLU A 66 10.69 -7.81 7.33
N VAL A 67 10.35 -8.80 6.49
CA VAL A 67 9.69 -8.54 5.21
C VAL A 67 8.26 -8.09 5.44
N TRP A 68 7.92 -6.90 4.95
CA TRP A 68 6.58 -6.32 5.01
C TRP A 68 5.99 -6.21 3.61
N ARG A 69 4.68 -6.53 3.49
CA ARG A 69 3.88 -6.41 2.25
C ARG A 69 3.66 -4.98 1.76
N THR A 70 4.33 -3.98 2.37
CA THR A 70 4.26 -2.54 2.05
C THR A 70 2.82 -2.02 2.01
N GLY A 71 2.04 -2.38 3.02
CA GLY A 71 0.60 -2.06 3.16
C GLY A 71 -0.11 -3.02 4.08
N ALA A 72 -1.37 -3.33 3.78
CA ALA A 72 -2.21 -4.26 4.52
C ALA A 72 -2.97 -5.20 3.58
N ASN A 73 -3.61 -6.24 4.12
CA ASN A 73 -4.38 -7.26 3.39
C ASN A 73 -3.50 -7.98 2.36
N GLU A 74 -3.80 -7.86 1.07
CA GLU A 74 -2.93 -8.37 -0.01
C GLU A 74 -1.61 -7.59 -0.07
N ALA A 75 -0.59 -8.21 -0.63
CA ALA A 75 0.67 -7.52 -0.90
C ALA A 75 0.44 -6.38 -1.90
N THR A 76 1.07 -5.24 -1.65
CA THR A 76 1.08 -4.11 -2.59
C THR A 76 1.65 -4.58 -3.92
N THR A 77 1.04 -4.15 -5.03
CA THR A 77 1.54 -4.44 -6.37
C THR A 77 1.96 -3.18 -7.09
N ILE A 78 3.00 -3.28 -7.90
CA ILE A 78 3.43 -2.25 -8.84
C ILE A 78 3.43 -2.83 -10.25
N GLU A 79 2.79 -2.11 -11.17
CA GLU A 79 2.77 -2.41 -12.60
C GLU A 79 3.53 -1.32 -13.35
N VAL A 80 4.41 -1.72 -14.26
CA VAL A 80 5.16 -0.83 -15.16
C VAL A 80 4.95 -1.26 -16.60
N SER A 81 4.50 -0.35 -17.46
CA SER A 81 4.12 -0.67 -18.84
C SER A 81 5.31 -0.88 -19.79
N ASN A 82 6.48 -0.38 -19.42
CA ASN A 82 7.74 -0.54 -20.15
C ASN A 82 8.86 -0.84 -19.16
N ASP A 83 10.00 -1.28 -19.66
CA ASP A 83 11.22 -1.37 -18.87
C ASP A 83 11.57 0.01 -18.31
N ILE A 84 11.93 0.04 -17.04
CA ILE A 84 12.24 1.27 -16.31
C ILE A 84 13.43 1.04 -15.40
N THR A 85 14.15 2.09 -15.02
CA THR A 85 15.17 1.93 -13.98
C THR A 85 14.62 2.32 -12.60
N VAL A 86 15.02 1.58 -11.59
CA VAL A 86 14.73 1.86 -10.17
C VAL A 86 16.07 2.06 -9.46
N GLN A 87 16.31 3.26 -8.95
CA GLN A 87 17.61 3.59 -8.33
C GLN A 87 18.80 3.21 -9.22
N GLY A 88 18.68 3.42 -10.56
CA GLY A 88 19.69 3.11 -11.55
C GLY A 88 19.81 1.64 -11.97
N LYS A 89 18.96 0.74 -11.46
CA LYS A 89 18.93 -0.69 -11.85
C LYS A 89 17.70 -0.97 -12.69
N THR A 90 17.82 -1.73 -13.75
CA THR A 90 16.71 -2.05 -14.65
C THR A 90 15.68 -2.94 -13.98
N LEU A 91 14.41 -2.55 -14.09
CA LEU A 91 13.22 -3.34 -13.80
C LEU A 91 12.47 -3.56 -15.12
N PRO A 92 12.36 -4.81 -15.62
CA PRO A 92 11.60 -5.10 -16.83
C PRO A 92 10.12 -4.72 -16.70
N LYS A 93 9.46 -4.47 -17.82
CA LYS A 93 7.99 -4.31 -17.83
C LYS A 93 7.30 -5.51 -17.19
N GLY A 94 6.25 -5.25 -16.41
CA GLY A 94 5.53 -6.32 -15.73
C GLY A 94 4.75 -5.86 -14.52
N ILE A 95 4.21 -6.84 -13.81
CA ILE A 95 3.51 -6.65 -12.54
C ILE A 95 4.28 -7.40 -11.46
N TYR A 96 4.57 -6.71 -10.38
CA TYR A 96 5.37 -7.22 -9.26
C TYR A 96 4.64 -7.00 -7.95
N SER A 97 4.84 -7.88 -6.97
CA SER A 97 4.58 -7.50 -5.59
C SER A 97 5.68 -6.58 -5.10
N LEU A 98 5.29 -5.51 -4.43
CA LEU A 98 6.19 -4.55 -3.79
C LEU A 98 6.29 -4.89 -2.30
N PHE A 99 7.41 -5.49 -1.90
CA PHE A 99 7.74 -5.70 -0.50
C PHE A 99 8.77 -4.68 -0.04
N SER A 100 8.87 -4.52 1.27
CA SER A 100 9.94 -3.76 1.89
C SER A 100 10.45 -4.44 3.14
N ILE A 101 11.71 -4.21 3.46
CA ILE A 101 12.32 -4.56 4.75
C ILE A 101 12.67 -3.24 5.41
N PRO A 102 11.86 -2.77 6.38
CA PRO A 102 12.14 -1.56 7.10
C PRO A 102 13.41 -1.67 7.95
N GLY A 103 14.11 -0.57 8.04
CA GLY A 103 15.20 -0.33 8.96
C GLY A 103 15.07 1.07 9.54
N GLU A 104 15.82 1.41 10.53
CA GLU A 104 15.75 2.69 11.22
C GLU A 104 16.10 3.87 10.31
N THR A 105 17.14 3.73 9.48
CA THR A 105 17.65 4.80 8.61
C THR A 105 17.54 4.50 7.13
N GLU A 106 17.38 3.24 6.78
CA GLU A 106 17.35 2.77 5.40
C GLU A 106 16.45 1.52 5.27
N TRP A 107 15.61 1.52 4.23
CA TRP A 107 14.79 0.36 3.86
C TRP A 107 15.37 -0.35 2.65
N THR A 108 15.07 -1.65 2.54
CA THR A 108 15.23 -2.38 1.29
C THR A 108 13.87 -2.46 0.61
N ILE A 109 13.75 -1.93 -0.60
CA ILE A 109 12.56 -2.04 -1.45
C ILE A 109 12.76 -3.23 -2.38
N ILE A 110 11.75 -4.10 -2.49
CA ILE A 110 11.83 -5.39 -3.18
C ILE A 110 10.73 -5.48 -4.22
N PHE A 111 11.10 -5.83 -5.44
CA PHE A 111 10.20 -6.14 -6.55
C PHE A 111 10.22 -7.66 -6.77
N ASN A 112 9.13 -8.34 -6.42
CA ASN A 112 9.02 -9.79 -6.48
C ASN A 112 8.08 -10.21 -7.61
N LYS A 113 8.47 -11.21 -8.41
CA LYS A 113 7.69 -11.65 -9.58
C LYS A 113 6.36 -12.31 -9.23
N GLU A 114 6.15 -12.73 -7.99
CA GLU A 114 4.87 -13.28 -7.52
C GLU A 114 3.91 -12.15 -7.21
N ALA A 115 3.05 -11.79 -8.18
CA ALA A 115 2.22 -10.57 -8.11
C ALA A 115 0.89 -10.75 -7.34
N LYS A 116 0.55 -11.96 -6.90
CA LYS A 116 -0.70 -12.24 -6.16
C LYS A 116 -0.40 -12.98 -4.88
N MET A 117 -0.29 -12.24 -3.80
CA MET A 117 -0.02 -12.81 -2.48
C MET A 117 -0.89 -12.16 -1.40
N TRP A 118 -1.40 -13.00 -0.49
CA TRP A 118 -1.99 -12.50 0.74
C TRP A 118 -0.89 -12.27 1.78
N GLY A 119 -0.67 -11.01 2.16
CA GLY A 119 0.39 -10.70 3.11
C GLY A 119 1.80 -10.94 2.55
N ALA A 120 2.69 -11.39 3.42
CA ALA A 120 4.05 -11.82 3.08
C ALA A 120 4.30 -13.30 3.46
N TYR A 121 3.24 -14.07 3.74
CA TYR A 121 3.35 -15.43 4.29
C TYR A 121 4.03 -16.43 3.36
N THR A 122 3.86 -16.26 2.07
CA THR A 122 4.44 -17.14 1.05
C THR A 122 5.59 -16.46 0.29
N TYR A 123 6.09 -15.34 0.80
CA TYR A 123 7.22 -14.64 0.22
C TYR A 123 8.44 -15.57 0.09
N LYS A 124 9.09 -15.52 -1.07
CA LYS A 124 10.33 -16.24 -1.36
C LYS A 124 11.33 -15.28 -1.99
N GLU A 125 12.47 -15.13 -1.35
CA GLU A 125 13.57 -14.28 -1.85
C GLU A 125 14.04 -14.70 -3.25
N ALA A 126 14.01 -15.99 -3.58
CA ALA A 126 14.35 -16.50 -4.91
C ALA A 126 13.46 -15.96 -6.03
N ASN A 127 12.32 -15.35 -5.71
CA ASN A 127 11.41 -14.71 -6.64
C ASN A 127 11.64 -13.19 -6.76
N ASP A 128 12.64 -12.63 -6.07
CA ASP A 128 12.97 -11.22 -6.18
C ASP A 128 13.67 -10.95 -7.51
N VAL A 129 13.10 -9.99 -8.24
CA VAL A 129 13.66 -9.52 -9.52
C VAL A 129 14.63 -8.38 -9.26
N LEU A 130 14.33 -7.56 -8.27
CA LEU A 130 15.14 -6.40 -7.94
C LEU A 130 15.03 -6.06 -6.46
N ARG A 131 16.16 -5.67 -5.87
CA ARG A 131 16.26 -5.05 -4.54
C ARG A 131 17.05 -3.75 -4.64
N VAL A 132 16.50 -2.69 -4.08
CA VAL A 132 17.14 -1.38 -4.00
C VAL A 132 17.05 -0.82 -2.58
N LYS A 133 17.98 0.08 -2.26
CA LYS A 133 17.99 0.78 -0.97
C LYS A 133 17.29 2.13 -1.10
N ALA A 134 16.56 2.49 -0.05
CA ALA A 134 15.83 3.75 0.06
C ALA A 134 16.02 4.32 1.47
N ARG A 135 16.41 5.59 1.56
CA ARG A 135 16.64 6.26 2.85
C ARG A 135 15.33 6.65 3.50
N VAL A 136 15.29 6.56 4.82
CA VAL A 136 14.22 7.10 5.66
C VAL A 136 14.47 8.59 5.88
N SER A 137 13.42 9.38 5.81
CA SER A 137 13.39 10.77 6.23
C SER A 137 12.25 10.99 7.23
N GLU A 138 12.39 11.98 8.09
CA GLU A 138 11.30 12.42 8.93
C GLU A 138 10.20 13.07 8.09
N HIS A 139 8.96 12.86 8.50
CA HIS A 139 7.77 13.36 7.83
C HIS A 139 6.76 13.86 8.88
N ALA A 140 5.89 14.80 8.50
CA ALA A 140 4.73 15.14 9.31
C ALA A 140 3.86 13.90 9.52
N HIS A 141 3.25 13.76 10.70
CA HIS A 141 2.43 12.58 11.02
C HIS A 141 1.37 12.31 9.95
N THR A 142 1.42 11.12 9.37
CA THR A 142 0.46 10.62 8.40
C THR A 142 -0.27 9.42 8.99
N GLU A 143 -1.55 9.59 9.34
CA GLU A 143 -2.35 8.56 10.01
C GLU A 143 -2.56 7.31 9.15
N GLN A 144 -2.81 7.48 7.84
CA GLN A 144 -2.99 6.37 6.91
C GLN A 144 -1.77 6.22 6.01
N PHE A 145 -1.27 5.00 5.87
CA PHE A 145 -0.20 4.68 4.93
C PHE A 145 -0.58 5.17 3.53
N THR A 146 0.28 5.98 2.93
CA THR A 146 0.04 6.60 1.63
C THR A 146 1.23 6.39 0.71
N ILE A 147 0.96 6.03 -0.54
CA ILE A 147 1.96 5.94 -1.61
C ILE A 147 1.71 7.07 -2.59
N GLY A 148 2.73 7.88 -2.83
CA GLY A 148 2.75 8.94 -3.83
C GLY A 148 3.69 8.61 -5.00
N ILE A 149 3.38 9.09 -6.20
CA ILE A 149 4.26 9.02 -7.36
C ILE A 149 4.25 10.38 -8.04
N THR A 150 5.41 10.97 -8.29
CA THR A 150 5.53 12.23 -9.03
C THR A 150 5.85 11.98 -10.52
N ALA A 151 5.58 12.96 -11.38
CA ALA A 151 5.97 12.90 -12.81
C ALA A 151 7.49 12.79 -13.01
N ALA A 152 8.29 13.26 -12.04
CA ALA A 152 9.75 13.08 -12.02
C ALA A 152 10.20 11.66 -11.63
N GLY A 153 9.24 10.77 -11.34
CA GLY A 153 9.49 9.37 -10.99
C GLY A 153 9.81 9.12 -9.52
N GLN A 154 9.69 10.11 -8.64
CA GLN A 154 9.83 9.87 -7.21
C GLN A 154 8.61 9.12 -6.69
N VAL A 155 8.83 7.96 -6.08
CA VAL A 155 7.84 7.21 -5.31
C VAL A 155 8.09 7.46 -3.84
N THR A 156 7.05 7.83 -3.08
CA THR A 156 7.10 8.03 -1.62
C THR A 156 6.20 7.04 -0.91
N LEU A 157 6.65 6.53 0.22
CA LEU A 157 5.94 5.66 1.14
C LEU A 157 5.85 6.39 2.48
N ASP A 158 4.69 6.99 2.77
CA ASP A 158 4.50 7.87 3.94
C ASP A 158 3.59 7.20 4.95
N TRP A 159 4.06 7.03 6.18
CA TRP A 159 3.26 6.51 7.28
C TRP A 159 3.82 6.92 8.64
N ASP A 160 2.95 7.32 9.56
CA ASP A 160 3.31 7.92 10.84
C ASP A 160 4.24 9.13 10.63
N LYS A 161 5.45 9.10 11.16
CA LYS A 161 6.47 10.15 11.02
C LYS A 161 7.59 9.77 10.05
N SER A 162 7.41 8.69 9.30
CA SER A 162 8.42 8.16 8.39
C SER A 162 7.99 8.33 6.94
N SER A 163 8.90 8.84 6.12
CA SER A 163 8.80 8.87 4.68
C SER A 163 10.00 8.14 4.07
N VAL A 164 9.74 7.26 3.12
CA VAL A 164 10.78 6.53 2.39
C VAL A 164 10.59 6.77 0.91
N SER A 165 11.64 7.15 0.19
CA SER A 165 11.52 7.43 -1.23
C SER A 165 12.57 6.71 -2.07
N PHE A 166 12.14 6.34 -3.29
CA PHE A 166 13.00 5.81 -4.35
C PHE A 166 12.58 6.38 -5.70
N TYR A 167 13.44 6.27 -6.71
CA TYR A 167 13.24 6.90 -8.00
C TYR A 167 13.11 5.89 -9.13
N LEU A 168 12.10 6.12 -9.98
CA LEU A 168 11.88 5.49 -11.28
C LEU A 168 12.36 6.44 -12.38
N LYS A 169 13.03 5.92 -13.40
CA LYS A 169 13.48 6.71 -14.57
C LYS A 169 13.40 5.89 -15.85
#